data_61db9e5f5d4f7150466f837b4223ff8e
#
_entry.id   61db9e5f5d4f7150466f837b4223ff8e
#
_cell.length_a   1.000
_cell.length_b   1.000
_cell.length_c   1.000
_cell.angle_alpha   90.00
_cell.angle_beta   90.00
_cell.angle_gamma   90.00
#
_symmetry.space_group_name_H-M   'P 1'
#
loop_
_entity.id
_entity.type
_entity.pdbx_description
1 polymer ?
#
loop_
_entity_poly.entity_id
_entity_poly.type
_entity_poly.pdbx_seq_one_letter_code
_entity_poly.pdbx_strand_id
1 'polypeptide(L)'
;MSKIYTSADQLIGHTPLLELTHIENAENLEAKILAKLEYFNPAGSVKDRIARAMIDDAEATGKLKPGSVIIEPTSGNTGIGLASVAAARGYRIIIVMPETMSVERRQLMKAYGAELVLTDGAKGMKGAIAKADELAKEIPNSFVPGQFVNPANPDAHKRTTGPEIWEDTDGKVDIVVAGVGTGGTVTGVGEYLKSQNPNVKVVAVEPASSPVLSKGTAGAHKIQGIGAGFVPDVLNTKVYDEIIPVTNEDAFATGKQVGHKEGVLVGISSGAAIWAAIQLAKRPENKGKTIVALLPDTGDRYLSTPLFAD
;
A
#
# COMPACT_ATOMS: atom_id res chain seq x y z
N MET A 1 -13.84 -16.13 24.59
CA MET A 1 -12.46 -15.60 24.67
C MET A 1 -12.52 -14.08 24.76
N SER A 2 -11.70 -13.47 25.60
CA SER A 2 -11.60 -12.01 25.69
C SER A 2 -11.09 -11.43 24.36
N LYS A 3 -11.69 -10.31 23.92
CA LYS A 3 -11.26 -9.55 22.72
C LYS A 3 -10.49 -8.28 23.11
N ILE A 4 -9.80 -8.30 24.25
CA ILE A 4 -9.00 -7.16 24.70
C ILE A 4 -7.60 -7.28 24.10
N TYR A 5 -7.21 -6.28 23.35
CA TYR A 5 -5.88 -6.16 22.77
C TYR A 5 -4.98 -5.36 23.71
N THR A 6 -3.72 -5.73 23.79
CA THR A 6 -2.74 -5.11 24.68
C THR A 6 -1.68 -4.28 23.95
N SER A 7 -1.67 -4.31 22.62
CA SER A 7 -0.80 -3.52 21.77
C SER A 7 -1.52 -3.13 20.49
N ALA A 8 -1.30 -1.90 20.01
CA ALA A 8 -1.96 -1.39 18.81
C ALA A 8 -1.63 -2.18 17.55
N ASP A 9 -0.45 -2.74 17.44
CA ASP A 9 -0.04 -3.55 16.29
C ASP A 9 -0.78 -4.89 16.17
N GLN A 10 -1.42 -5.36 17.24
CA GLN A 10 -2.32 -6.52 17.21
C GLN A 10 -3.61 -6.25 16.42
N LEU A 11 -3.98 -4.98 16.23
CA LEU A 11 -5.17 -4.56 15.47
C LEU A 11 -4.94 -4.58 13.95
N ILE A 12 -3.71 -4.78 13.50
CA ILE A 12 -3.36 -4.76 12.08
C ILE A 12 -3.95 -5.99 11.37
N GLY A 13 -4.53 -5.75 10.20
CA GLY A 13 -5.12 -6.79 9.36
C GLY A 13 -6.61 -6.98 9.60
N HIS A 14 -7.14 -8.09 9.10
CA HIS A 14 -8.58 -8.41 9.14
C HIS A 14 -9.47 -7.26 8.66
N THR A 15 -9.02 -6.58 7.61
CA THR A 15 -9.75 -5.46 7.01
C THR A 15 -10.95 -5.95 6.22
N PRO A 16 -12.06 -5.18 6.19
CA PRO A 16 -13.28 -5.62 5.55
C PRO A 16 -13.22 -5.52 4.02
N LEU A 17 -14.08 -6.31 3.36
CA LEU A 17 -14.48 -6.11 1.97
C LEU A 17 -15.82 -5.34 1.95
N LEU A 18 -15.88 -4.31 1.11
CA LEU A 18 -17.10 -3.54 0.83
C LEU A 18 -17.48 -3.71 -0.64
N GLU A 19 -18.68 -4.22 -0.93
CA GLU A 19 -19.22 -4.23 -2.29
C GLU A 19 -19.64 -2.80 -2.70
N LEU A 20 -19.13 -2.35 -3.83
CA LEU A 20 -19.39 -0.99 -4.34
C LEU A 20 -20.67 -0.93 -5.18
N THR A 21 -21.80 -1.24 -4.54
CA THR A 21 -23.11 -1.41 -5.20
C THR A 21 -23.61 -0.16 -5.92
N HIS A 22 -23.35 1.02 -5.37
CA HIS A 22 -23.79 2.28 -6.00
C HIS A 22 -22.95 2.60 -7.24
N ILE A 23 -21.65 2.29 -7.22
CA ILE A 23 -20.78 2.42 -8.42
C ILE A 23 -21.19 1.40 -9.46
N GLU A 24 -21.40 0.14 -9.08
CA GLU A 24 -21.87 -0.91 -9.99
C GLU A 24 -23.17 -0.51 -10.71
N ASN A 25 -24.14 0.00 -9.98
CA ASN A 25 -25.40 0.46 -10.53
C ASN A 25 -25.24 1.70 -11.44
N ALA A 26 -24.43 2.67 -11.03
CA ALA A 26 -24.21 3.90 -11.79
C ALA A 26 -23.48 3.65 -13.11
N GLU A 27 -22.61 2.64 -13.16
CA GLU A 27 -21.83 2.26 -14.33
C GLU A 27 -22.47 1.11 -15.12
N ASN A 28 -23.65 0.60 -14.70
CA ASN A 28 -24.36 -0.54 -15.27
C ASN A 28 -23.47 -1.79 -15.41
N LEU A 29 -22.74 -2.11 -14.34
CA LEU A 29 -21.82 -3.24 -14.34
C LEU A 29 -22.56 -4.56 -14.07
N GLU A 30 -22.18 -5.60 -14.76
CA GLU A 30 -22.68 -6.98 -14.55
C GLU A 30 -21.67 -7.86 -13.78
N ALA A 31 -20.58 -7.28 -13.31
CA ALA A 31 -19.60 -7.87 -12.40
C ALA A 31 -19.66 -7.17 -11.04
N LYS A 32 -19.22 -7.86 -9.98
CA LYS A 32 -19.11 -7.29 -8.64
C LYS A 32 -17.74 -6.67 -8.42
N ILE A 33 -17.70 -5.51 -7.77
CA ILE A 33 -16.46 -4.87 -7.33
C ILE A 33 -16.45 -4.82 -5.80
N LEU A 34 -15.52 -5.55 -5.20
CA LEU A 34 -15.30 -5.57 -3.76
C LEU A 34 -14.05 -4.76 -3.43
N ALA A 35 -14.19 -3.79 -2.55
CA ALA A 35 -13.10 -2.96 -2.07
C ALA A 35 -12.50 -3.52 -0.78
N LYS A 36 -11.23 -3.89 -0.80
CA LYS A 36 -10.46 -4.25 0.40
C LYS A 36 -10.00 -2.97 1.09
N LEU A 37 -10.68 -2.59 2.18
CA LEU A 37 -10.51 -1.29 2.83
C LEU A 37 -9.35 -1.30 3.83
N GLU A 38 -8.14 -1.06 3.34
CA GLU A 38 -6.92 -1.11 4.15
C GLU A 38 -6.76 0.07 5.11
N TYR A 39 -7.58 1.12 5.00
CA TYR A 39 -7.58 2.21 5.97
C TYR A 39 -8.12 1.79 7.36
N PHE A 40 -8.76 0.63 7.48
CA PHE A 40 -9.14 0.06 8.78
C PHE A 40 -7.95 -0.42 9.62
N ASN A 41 -6.77 -0.53 9.06
CA ASN A 41 -5.57 -0.71 9.86
C ASN A 41 -5.35 0.48 10.82
N PRO A 42 -4.78 0.29 12.02
CA PRO A 42 -4.73 1.33 13.06
C PRO A 42 -3.98 2.59 12.66
N ALA A 43 -2.95 2.51 11.82
CA ALA A 43 -2.27 3.69 11.28
C ALA A 43 -2.81 4.12 9.91
N GLY A 44 -3.92 3.53 9.44
CA GLY A 44 -4.73 3.98 8.32
C GLY A 44 -4.26 3.55 6.93
N SER A 45 -3.39 2.56 6.81
CA SER A 45 -2.98 2.07 5.49
C SER A 45 -2.57 0.60 5.46
N VAL A 46 -2.49 0.06 4.24
CA VAL A 46 -1.97 -1.28 3.94
C VAL A 46 -0.54 -1.48 4.46
N LYS A 47 0.24 -0.42 4.57
CA LYS A 47 1.64 -0.46 4.97
C LYS A 47 1.85 -0.82 6.45
N ASP A 48 0.83 -0.72 7.27
CA ASP A 48 0.87 -1.22 8.64
C ASP A 48 1.25 -2.69 8.68
N ARG A 49 0.74 -3.48 7.72
CA ARG A 49 1.03 -4.91 7.60
C ARG A 49 2.51 -5.21 7.40
N ILE A 50 3.14 -4.53 6.44
CA ILE A 50 4.56 -4.74 6.17
C ILE A 50 5.45 -4.13 7.25
N ALA A 51 5.03 -3.02 7.85
CA ALA A 51 5.75 -2.43 8.99
C ALA A 51 5.86 -3.44 10.14
N ARG A 52 4.76 -4.04 10.53
CA ARG A 52 4.76 -5.11 11.54
C ARG A 52 5.60 -6.31 11.10
N ALA A 53 5.41 -6.80 9.87
CA ALA A 53 6.10 -8.00 9.40
C ALA A 53 7.62 -7.82 9.32
N MET A 54 8.11 -6.66 8.84
CA MET A 54 9.55 -6.38 8.79
C MET A 54 10.17 -6.26 10.19
N ILE A 55 9.42 -5.72 11.16
CA ILE A 55 9.86 -5.64 12.56
C ILE A 55 9.84 -7.04 13.20
N ASP A 56 8.78 -7.83 13.00
CA ASP A 56 8.69 -9.20 13.48
C ASP A 56 9.85 -10.08 12.99
N ASP A 57 10.15 -10.00 11.69
CA ASP A 57 11.27 -10.72 11.08
C ASP A 57 12.62 -10.29 11.66
N ALA A 58 12.81 -8.98 11.83
CA ALA A 58 14.06 -8.45 12.38
C ALA A 58 14.26 -8.84 13.85
N GLU A 59 13.21 -8.88 14.65
CA GLU A 59 13.25 -9.40 16.03
C GLU A 59 13.58 -10.90 16.05
N ALA A 60 12.89 -11.69 15.23
CA ALA A 60 13.08 -13.13 15.16
C ALA A 60 14.49 -13.52 14.71
N THR A 61 15.09 -12.74 13.80
CA THR A 61 16.45 -12.98 13.28
C THR A 61 17.56 -12.28 14.08
N GLY A 62 17.20 -11.54 15.14
CA GLY A 62 18.15 -10.84 16.00
C GLY A 62 18.77 -9.59 15.38
N LYS A 63 18.25 -9.12 14.25
CA LYS A 63 18.66 -7.84 13.61
C LYS A 63 18.13 -6.63 14.38
N LEU A 64 17.01 -6.78 15.05
CA LEU A 64 16.40 -5.77 15.90
C LEU A 64 16.29 -6.31 17.33
N LYS A 65 16.83 -5.56 18.30
CA LYS A 65 16.89 -5.92 19.71
C LYS A 65 16.37 -4.76 20.55
N PRO A 66 16.01 -4.99 21.83
CA PRO A 66 15.73 -3.87 22.74
C PRO A 66 16.84 -2.84 22.71
N GLY A 67 16.48 -1.55 22.53
CA GLY A 67 17.43 -0.44 22.40
C GLY A 67 17.94 -0.22 20.97
N SER A 68 17.60 -1.04 20.00
CA SER A 68 17.90 -0.78 18.58
C SER A 68 17.15 0.44 18.05
N VAL A 69 17.70 1.06 17.01
CA VAL A 69 17.11 2.21 16.32
C VAL A 69 16.69 1.80 14.92
N ILE A 70 15.43 2.02 14.58
CA ILE A 70 14.90 1.78 13.23
C ILE A 70 15.16 3.04 12.40
N ILE A 71 15.71 2.88 11.20
CA ILE A 71 15.97 3.98 10.27
C ILE A 71 15.40 3.60 8.91
N GLU A 72 14.49 4.42 8.36
CA GLU A 72 13.92 4.14 7.03
C GLU A 72 13.83 5.41 6.20
N PRO A 73 14.36 5.38 4.95
CA PRO A 73 14.14 6.45 4.00
C PRO A 73 12.77 6.26 3.34
N THR A 74 11.80 7.03 3.75
CA THR A 74 10.44 6.97 3.22
C THR A 74 9.66 8.24 3.51
N SER A 75 8.84 8.66 2.57
CA SER A 75 7.94 9.81 2.73
C SER A 75 6.47 9.40 2.78
N GLY A 76 6.18 8.11 2.71
CA GLY A 76 4.83 7.58 2.53
C GLY A 76 4.28 6.81 3.72
N ASN A 77 3.30 6.01 3.41
CA ASN A 77 2.56 5.20 4.39
C ASN A 77 3.43 4.19 5.14
N THR A 78 4.53 3.73 4.54
CA THR A 78 5.48 2.84 5.23
C THR A 78 6.11 3.53 6.44
N GLY A 79 6.51 4.79 6.31
CA GLY A 79 7.02 5.57 7.44
C GLY A 79 6.00 5.75 8.56
N ILE A 80 4.74 6.00 8.20
CA ILE A 80 3.66 6.12 9.19
C ILE A 80 3.40 4.78 9.88
N GLY A 81 3.33 3.69 9.13
CA GLY A 81 3.15 2.35 9.68
C GLY A 81 4.29 1.92 10.59
N LEU A 82 5.55 2.15 10.17
CA LEU A 82 6.73 1.87 10.99
C LEU A 82 6.74 2.70 12.27
N ALA A 83 6.40 4.00 12.19
CA ALA A 83 6.31 4.86 13.36
C ALA A 83 5.27 4.38 14.36
N SER A 84 4.10 3.95 13.89
CA SER A 84 3.04 3.37 14.72
C SER A 84 3.48 2.09 15.43
N VAL A 85 4.06 1.14 14.71
CA VAL A 85 4.53 -0.14 15.28
C VAL A 85 5.71 0.09 16.23
N ALA A 86 6.64 0.99 15.88
CA ALA A 86 7.76 1.35 16.74
C ALA A 86 7.27 1.94 18.07
N ALA A 87 6.29 2.84 18.03
CA ALA A 87 5.66 3.39 19.24
C ALA A 87 5.02 2.30 20.09
N ALA A 88 4.28 1.38 19.48
CA ALA A 88 3.61 0.28 20.17
C ALA A 88 4.59 -0.67 20.86
N ARG A 89 5.81 -0.83 20.33
CA ARG A 89 6.84 -1.76 20.83
C ARG A 89 7.99 -1.08 21.58
N GLY A 90 7.97 0.26 21.69
CA GLY A 90 8.99 1.02 22.42
C GLY A 90 10.32 1.17 21.69
N TYR A 91 10.34 1.10 20.35
CA TYR A 91 11.53 1.37 19.57
C TYR A 91 11.68 2.85 19.22
N ARG A 92 12.92 3.33 19.28
CA ARG A 92 13.30 4.59 18.65
C ARG A 92 13.28 4.44 17.13
N ILE A 93 12.71 5.40 16.42
CA ILE A 93 12.65 5.38 14.96
C ILE A 93 13.03 6.74 14.37
N ILE A 94 13.84 6.71 13.32
CA ILE A 94 14.24 7.86 12.52
C ILE A 94 13.72 7.65 11.11
N ILE A 95 12.88 8.56 10.63
CA ILE A 95 12.40 8.60 9.25
C ILE A 95 13.15 9.68 8.50
N VAL A 96 13.73 9.31 7.37
CA VAL A 96 14.50 10.22 6.52
C VAL A 96 13.71 10.48 5.24
N MET A 97 13.49 11.77 4.91
CA MET A 97 12.72 12.14 3.73
C MET A 97 13.15 13.52 3.20
N PRO A 98 12.90 13.79 1.90
CA PRO A 98 13.08 15.13 1.35
C PRO A 98 12.14 16.14 2.01
N GLU A 99 12.63 17.36 2.21
CA GLU A 99 11.86 18.47 2.82
C GLU A 99 10.62 18.89 2.02
N THR A 100 10.56 18.52 0.75
CA THR A 100 9.43 18.80 -0.15
C THR A 100 8.21 17.89 0.05
N MET A 101 8.31 16.89 0.94
CA MET A 101 7.23 15.94 1.19
C MET A 101 6.10 16.55 2.04
N SER A 102 4.91 15.96 1.91
CA SER A 102 3.67 16.40 2.56
C SER A 102 3.82 16.71 4.04
N VAL A 103 3.34 17.88 4.45
CA VAL A 103 3.36 18.32 5.85
C VAL A 103 2.48 17.41 6.71
N GLU A 104 1.34 16.98 6.20
CA GLU A 104 0.40 16.09 6.88
C GLU A 104 1.06 14.77 7.27
N ARG A 105 1.82 14.18 6.34
CA ARG A 105 2.56 12.93 6.59
C ARG A 105 3.66 13.10 7.63
N ARG A 106 4.37 14.23 7.56
CA ARG A 106 5.40 14.59 8.57
C ARG A 106 4.79 14.74 9.96
N GLN A 107 3.64 15.39 10.05
CA GLN A 107 2.91 15.55 11.31
C GLN A 107 2.42 14.22 11.87
N LEU A 108 1.89 13.32 11.05
CA LEU A 108 1.49 11.97 11.47
C LEU A 108 2.67 11.18 12.04
N MET A 109 3.82 11.17 11.36
CA MET A 109 4.99 10.47 11.85
C MET A 109 5.49 11.03 13.19
N LYS A 110 5.53 12.36 13.33
CA LYS A 110 5.87 13.02 14.60
C LYS A 110 4.88 12.72 15.71
N ALA A 111 3.59 12.65 15.39
CA ALA A 111 2.55 12.32 16.37
C ALA A 111 2.74 10.91 16.96
N TYR A 112 3.30 9.98 16.20
CA TYR A 112 3.72 8.65 16.70
C TYR A 112 5.07 8.67 17.43
N GLY A 113 5.74 9.82 17.54
CA GLY A 113 7.03 9.94 18.22
C GLY A 113 8.24 9.67 17.34
N ALA A 114 8.10 9.58 16.02
CA ALA A 114 9.23 9.40 15.13
C ALA A 114 10.09 10.68 15.05
N GLU A 115 11.41 10.49 15.02
CA GLU A 115 12.36 11.55 14.66
C GLU A 115 12.39 11.70 13.14
N LEU A 116 12.30 12.94 12.65
CA LEU A 116 12.38 13.21 11.22
C LEU A 116 13.72 13.87 10.89
N VAL A 117 14.39 13.32 9.89
CA VAL A 117 15.56 13.92 9.26
C VAL A 117 15.16 14.34 7.85
N LEU A 118 15.11 15.64 7.62
CA LEU A 118 14.78 16.23 6.32
C LEU A 118 16.06 16.44 5.51
N THR A 119 16.01 16.00 4.24
CA THR A 119 17.10 16.17 3.30
C THR A 119 16.74 17.21 2.23
N ASP A 120 17.74 17.72 1.52
CA ASP A 120 17.57 18.68 0.44
C ASP A 120 16.57 18.13 -0.61
N GLY A 121 15.50 18.89 -0.86
CA GLY A 121 14.45 18.53 -1.81
C GLY A 121 14.96 18.31 -3.22
N ALA A 122 16.01 19.01 -3.64
CA ALA A 122 16.61 18.87 -4.97
C ALA A 122 17.24 17.47 -5.18
N LYS A 123 17.63 16.79 -4.10
CA LYS A 123 18.20 15.44 -4.16
C LYS A 123 17.14 14.32 -4.16
N GLY A 124 15.87 14.67 -3.89
CA GLY A 124 14.75 13.72 -3.85
C GLY A 124 15.01 12.52 -2.95
N MET A 125 14.38 11.39 -3.26
CA MET A 125 14.55 10.16 -2.46
C MET A 125 15.97 9.61 -2.47
N LYS A 126 16.77 9.86 -3.50
CA LYS A 126 18.19 9.44 -3.52
C LYS A 126 18.97 10.10 -2.39
N GLY A 127 18.71 11.37 -2.12
CA GLY A 127 19.32 12.09 -0.99
C GLY A 127 18.88 11.52 0.36
N ALA A 128 17.61 11.16 0.50
CA ALA A 128 17.09 10.54 1.72
C ALA A 128 17.71 9.15 1.96
N ILE A 129 17.83 8.33 0.93
CA ILE A 129 18.48 7.01 1.01
C ILE A 129 19.95 7.15 1.45
N ALA A 130 20.70 8.04 0.81
CA ALA A 130 22.11 8.27 1.17
C ALA A 130 22.26 8.73 2.64
N LYS A 131 21.36 9.59 3.10
CA LYS A 131 21.38 10.06 4.50
C LYS A 131 20.98 8.96 5.48
N ALA A 132 20.02 8.11 5.13
CA ALA A 132 19.67 6.95 5.95
C ALA A 132 20.83 5.96 6.07
N ASP A 133 21.56 5.71 4.99
CA ASP A 133 22.76 4.86 4.99
C ASP A 133 23.88 5.44 5.86
N GLU A 134 24.08 6.76 5.82
CA GLU A 134 25.02 7.47 6.68
C GLU A 134 24.66 7.28 8.16
N LEU A 135 23.40 7.58 8.53
CA LEU A 135 22.91 7.42 9.90
C LEU A 135 23.01 5.98 10.39
N ALA A 136 22.73 4.99 9.53
CA ALA A 136 22.84 3.58 9.88
C ALA A 136 24.29 3.16 10.21
N LYS A 137 25.29 3.81 9.62
CA LYS A 137 26.71 3.59 9.93
C LYS A 137 27.13 4.31 11.22
N GLU A 138 26.57 5.47 11.50
CA GLU A 138 26.91 6.29 12.66
C GLU A 138 26.23 5.83 13.96
N ILE A 139 25.00 5.32 13.85
CA ILE A 139 24.19 4.92 15.01
C ILE A 139 24.36 3.41 15.26
N PRO A 140 24.96 3.02 16.39
CA PRO A 140 25.09 1.62 16.76
C PRO A 140 23.73 0.93 16.91
N ASN A 141 23.66 -0.37 16.60
CA ASN A 141 22.45 -1.17 16.71
C ASN A 141 21.27 -0.61 15.90
N SER A 142 21.53 0.03 14.78
CA SER A 142 20.50 0.48 13.84
C SER A 142 20.05 -0.66 12.92
N PHE A 143 18.79 -0.57 12.48
CA PHE A 143 18.17 -1.48 11.55
C PHE A 143 17.42 -0.71 10.47
N VAL A 144 17.68 -1.05 9.22
CA VAL A 144 16.98 -0.47 8.05
C VAL A 144 16.03 -1.53 7.50
N PRO A 145 14.70 -1.36 7.62
CA PRO A 145 13.72 -2.33 7.12
C PRO A 145 13.83 -2.63 5.63
N GLY A 146 13.99 -1.62 4.78
CA GLY A 146 14.23 -1.80 3.34
C GLY A 146 13.03 -2.35 2.58
N GLN A 147 11.93 -1.60 2.52
CA GLN A 147 10.66 -2.06 1.96
C GLN A 147 10.72 -2.59 0.51
N PHE A 148 11.67 -2.11 -0.31
CA PHE A 148 11.79 -2.50 -1.72
C PHE A 148 12.57 -3.80 -1.93
N VAL A 149 13.32 -4.24 -0.93
CA VAL A 149 14.22 -5.41 -1.02
C VAL A 149 13.96 -6.47 0.06
N ASN A 150 13.18 -6.15 1.07
CA ASN A 150 12.92 -7.04 2.20
C ASN A 150 11.81 -8.05 1.88
N PRO A 151 12.10 -9.36 1.85
CA PRO A 151 11.13 -10.40 1.51
C PRO A 151 9.98 -10.52 2.53
N ALA A 152 10.13 -10.00 3.74
CA ALA A 152 9.04 -9.93 4.73
C ALA A 152 7.86 -9.09 4.23
N ASN A 153 8.09 -8.16 3.31
CA ASN A 153 7.03 -7.34 2.69
C ASN A 153 6.04 -8.22 1.90
N PRO A 154 6.39 -8.86 0.78
CA PRO A 154 5.42 -9.69 0.05
C PRO A 154 4.92 -10.87 0.90
N ASP A 155 5.75 -11.43 1.78
CA ASP A 155 5.38 -12.53 2.65
C ASP A 155 4.24 -12.14 3.62
N ALA A 156 4.22 -10.91 4.13
CA ALA A 156 3.13 -10.40 4.94
C ALA A 156 1.77 -10.48 4.21
N HIS A 157 1.73 -10.13 2.94
CA HIS A 157 0.52 -10.20 2.13
C HIS A 157 0.13 -11.62 1.74
N LYS A 158 1.10 -12.48 1.54
CA LYS A 158 0.88 -13.91 1.27
C LYS A 158 0.29 -14.62 2.48
N ARG A 159 0.68 -14.23 3.69
CA ARG A 159 0.21 -14.81 4.94
C ARG A 159 -1.04 -14.16 5.52
N THR A 160 -1.38 -12.94 5.14
CA THR A 160 -2.50 -12.21 5.75
C THR A 160 -3.51 -11.69 4.73
N THR A 161 -3.14 -10.73 3.89
CA THR A 161 -4.07 -10.07 2.95
C THR A 161 -4.69 -11.06 1.95
N GLY A 162 -3.87 -11.94 1.39
CA GLY A 162 -4.34 -12.98 0.45
C GLY A 162 -5.33 -13.95 1.08
N PRO A 163 -5.02 -14.59 2.21
CA PRO A 163 -5.96 -15.43 2.94
C PRO A 163 -7.26 -14.73 3.32
N GLU A 164 -7.20 -13.50 3.81
CA GLU A 164 -8.40 -12.71 4.15
C GLU A 164 -9.32 -12.54 2.93
N ILE A 165 -8.77 -12.19 1.76
CA ILE A 165 -9.57 -12.06 0.54
C ILE A 165 -10.21 -13.39 0.14
N TRP A 166 -9.46 -14.48 0.22
CA TRP A 166 -9.97 -15.81 -0.12
C TRP A 166 -11.11 -16.24 0.81
N GLU A 167 -10.91 -16.09 2.12
CA GLU A 167 -11.90 -16.47 3.14
C GLU A 167 -13.15 -15.59 3.06
N ASP A 168 -13.00 -14.27 2.97
CA ASP A 168 -14.11 -13.33 2.95
C ASP A 168 -14.96 -13.42 1.66
N THR A 169 -14.42 -14.00 0.60
CA THR A 169 -15.16 -14.27 -0.65
C THR A 169 -15.65 -15.71 -0.78
N ASP A 170 -15.47 -16.54 0.24
CA ASP A 170 -15.73 -17.99 0.14
C ASP A 170 -15.02 -18.65 -1.06
N GLY A 171 -13.80 -18.18 -1.36
CA GLY A 171 -13.02 -18.62 -2.50
C GLY A 171 -13.56 -18.22 -3.88
N LYS A 172 -14.49 -17.27 -3.95
CA LYS A 172 -15.16 -16.84 -5.20
C LYS A 172 -14.55 -15.62 -5.86
N VAL A 173 -13.34 -15.23 -5.49
CA VAL A 173 -12.62 -14.15 -6.17
C VAL A 173 -12.11 -14.61 -7.53
N ASP A 174 -12.45 -13.87 -8.59
CA ASP A 174 -12.02 -14.16 -9.96
C ASP A 174 -10.84 -13.30 -10.40
N ILE A 175 -10.84 -12.03 -9.99
CA ILE A 175 -9.82 -11.04 -10.37
C ILE A 175 -9.45 -10.24 -9.14
N VAL A 176 -8.15 -10.04 -8.91
CA VAL A 176 -7.62 -9.09 -7.91
C VAL A 176 -6.86 -7.98 -8.60
N VAL A 177 -7.11 -6.74 -8.17
CA VAL A 177 -6.51 -5.52 -8.71
C VAL A 177 -5.72 -4.82 -7.62
N ALA A 178 -4.46 -4.55 -7.85
CA ALA A 178 -3.61 -3.84 -6.90
C ALA A 178 -2.63 -2.89 -7.60
N GLY A 179 -2.50 -1.68 -7.07
CA GLY A 179 -1.46 -0.74 -7.48
C GLY A 179 -0.07 -1.22 -7.04
N VAL A 180 0.93 -0.92 -7.86
CA VAL A 180 2.31 -1.34 -7.62
C VAL A 180 3.16 -0.16 -7.14
N GLY A 181 3.41 -0.12 -5.83
CA GLY A 181 4.45 0.71 -5.22
C GLY A 181 5.72 -0.09 -5.05
N THR A 182 5.85 -0.83 -3.94
CA THR A 182 6.93 -1.82 -3.76
C THR A 182 6.67 -3.13 -4.52
N GLY A 183 5.41 -3.38 -4.87
CA GLY A 183 4.98 -4.65 -5.47
C GLY A 183 4.72 -5.78 -4.46
N GLY A 184 4.89 -5.52 -3.16
CA GLY A 184 4.66 -6.52 -2.12
C GLY A 184 3.21 -6.99 -2.07
N THR A 185 2.25 -6.09 -2.19
CA THR A 185 0.82 -6.42 -2.17
C THR A 185 0.44 -7.34 -3.33
N VAL A 186 0.70 -6.92 -4.56
CA VAL A 186 0.35 -7.70 -5.75
C VAL A 186 1.06 -9.05 -5.78
N THR A 187 2.32 -9.09 -5.32
CA THR A 187 3.11 -10.32 -5.24
C THR A 187 2.53 -11.29 -4.22
N GLY A 188 2.39 -10.88 -2.96
CA GLY A 188 1.95 -11.78 -1.90
C GLY A 188 0.49 -12.22 -2.07
N VAL A 189 -0.40 -11.30 -2.37
CA VAL A 189 -1.82 -11.61 -2.64
C VAL A 189 -1.95 -12.50 -3.87
N GLY A 190 -1.27 -12.15 -4.96
CA GLY A 190 -1.34 -12.92 -6.20
C GLY A 190 -0.79 -14.33 -6.06
N GLU A 191 0.36 -14.51 -5.42
CA GLU A 191 0.92 -15.84 -5.15
C GLU A 191 0.00 -16.70 -4.31
N TYR A 192 -0.59 -16.13 -3.24
CA TYR A 192 -1.51 -16.88 -2.40
C TYR A 192 -2.78 -17.28 -3.16
N LEU A 193 -3.46 -16.32 -3.80
CA LEU A 193 -4.71 -16.61 -4.51
C LEU A 193 -4.52 -17.62 -5.64
N LYS A 194 -3.44 -17.51 -6.41
CA LYS A 194 -3.12 -18.49 -7.45
C LYS A 194 -2.74 -19.87 -6.89
N SER A 195 -2.22 -19.95 -5.68
CA SER A 195 -1.99 -21.23 -5.01
C SER A 195 -3.30 -21.93 -4.63
N GLN A 196 -4.36 -21.17 -4.35
CA GLN A 196 -5.68 -21.70 -4.04
C GLN A 196 -6.46 -22.03 -5.32
N ASN A 197 -6.41 -21.13 -6.31
CA ASN A 197 -7.05 -21.30 -7.61
C ASN A 197 -6.18 -20.66 -8.70
N PRO A 198 -5.51 -21.46 -9.54
CA PRO A 198 -4.62 -20.94 -10.59
C PRO A 198 -5.34 -20.11 -11.67
N ASN A 199 -6.68 -20.15 -11.73
CA ASN A 199 -7.48 -19.36 -12.66
C ASN A 199 -7.74 -17.93 -12.20
N VAL A 200 -7.42 -17.58 -10.95
CA VAL A 200 -7.51 -16.19 -10.46
C VAL A 200 -6.58 -15.31 -11.29
N LYS A 201 -7.14 -14.25 -11.86
CA LYS A 201 -6.36 -13.23 -12.56
C LYS A 201 -5.85 -12.16 -11.61
N VAL A 202 -4.60 -11.81 -11.76
CA VAL A 202 -3.94 -10.75 -11.00
C VAL A 202 -3.64 -9.59 -11.93
N VAL A 203 -4.16 -8.41 -11.60
CA VAL A 203 -4.00 -7.19 -12.40
C VAL A 203 -3.20 -6.18 -11.61
N ALA A 204 -2.07 -5.78 -12.17
CA ALA A 204 -1.22 -4.74 -11.63
C ALA A 204 -1.64 -3.37 -12.19
N VAL A 205 -1.65 -2.35 -11.34
CA VAL A 205 -1.93 -0.96 -11.74
C VAL A 205 -0.68 -0.12 -11.60
N GLU A 206 -0.37 0.64 -12.65
CA GLU A 206 0.72 1.62 -12.66
C GLU A 206 0.24 2.98 -13.20
N PRO A 207 0.95 4.09 -12.89
CA PRO A 207 0.63 5.39 -13.49
C PRO A 207 0.87 5.38 -15.00
N ALA A 208 -0.06 5.90 -15.78
CA ALA A 208 0.07 5.98 -17.24
C ALA A 208 1.27 6.82 -17.69
N SER A 209 1.65 7.84 -16.91
CA SER A 209 2.81 8.69 -17.17
C SER A 209 4.15 8.12 -16.65
N SER A 210 4.11 7.00 -15.92
CA SER A 210 5.29 6.28 -15.44
C SER A 210 5.13 4.78 -15.64
N PRO A 211 5.00 4.31 -16.91
CA PRO A 211 4.65 2.93 -17.25
C PRO A 211 5.89 2.03 -17.21
N VAL A 212 6.52 1.92 -16.04
CA VAL A 212 7.77 1.16 -15.86
C VAL A 212 7.57 -0.33 -16.13
N LEU A 213 6.45 -0.90 -15.65
CA LEU A 213 6.19 -2.34 -15.77
C LEU A 213 5.82 -2.72 -17.20
N SER A 214 5.00 -1.90 -17.88
CA SER A 214 4.50 -2.20 -19.22
C SER A 214 5.44 -1.72 -20.34
N LYS A 215 6.17 -0.61 -20.14
CA LYS A 215 6.97 0.04 -21.18
C LYS A 215 8.44 0.29 -20.79
N GLY A 216 8.83 0.00 -19.57
CA GLY A 216 10.20 0.23 -19.09
C GLY A 216 10.60 1.70 -18.93
N THR A 217 9.63 2.64 -18.94
CA THR A 217 9.89 4.08 -18.90
C THR A 217 9.32 4.69 -17.63
N ALA A 218 10.17 5.36 -16.84
CA ALA A 218 9.74 6.13 -15.68
C ALA A 218 9.37 7.56 -16.07
N GLY A 219 8.42 8.16 -15.36
CA GLY A 219 8.00 9.54 -15.53
C GLY A 219 7.36 10.12 -14.27
N ALA A 220 7.14 11.43 -14.27
CA ALA A 220 6.46 12.10 -13.18
C ALA A 220 4.95 11.76 -13.18
N HIS A 221 4.40 11.56 -11.99
CA HIS A 221 2.97 11.32 -11.79
C HIS A 221 2.51 11.84 -10.43
N LYS A 222 1.20 11.89 -10.23
CA LYS A 222 0.57 12.39 -9.00
C LYS A 222 -0.16 11.31 -8.20
N ILE A 223 -0.06 10.04 -8.60
CA ILE A 223 -0.71 8.92 -7.90
C ILE A 223 0.20 8.45 -6.77
N GLN A 224 0.15 9.14 -5.64
CA GLN A 224 1.00 8.85 -4.48
C GLN A 224 0.82 7.41 -4.00
N GLY A 225 1.93 6.77 -3.64
CA GLY A 225 1.96 5.41 -3.09
C GLY A 225 2.22 4.29 -4.10
N ILE A 226 2.13 4.57 -5.39
CA ILE A 226 2.48 3.65 -6.48
C ILE A 226 3.48 4.30 -7.44
N GLY A 227 3.98 3.53 -8.40
CA GLY A 227 4.85 4.08 -9.44
C GLY A 227 6.20 4.56 -8.89
N ALA A 228 6.99 3.67 -8.33
CA ALA A 228 8.30 3.98 -7.72
C ALA A 228 9.36 4.47 -8.73
N GLY A 229 9.13 4.30 -10.03
CA GLY A 229 10.06 4.70 -11.08
C GLY A 229 11.09 3.63 -11.45
N PHE A 230 11.02 2.46 -10.84
CA PHE A 230 11.86 1.30 -11.11
C PHE A 230 11.09 0.01 -10.80
N VAL A 231 11.61 -1.14 -11.21
CA VAL A 231 11.06 -2.45 -10.85
C VAL A 231 11.66 -2.87 -9.50
N PRO A 232 10.84 -2.97 -8.42
CA PRO A 232 11.36 -3.35 -7.10
C PRO A 232 11.81 -4.81 -7.03
N ASP A 233 12.82 -5.09 -6.22
CA ASP A 233 13.35 -6.45 -6.05
C ASP A 233 12.32 -7.42 -5.46
N VAL A 234 11.44 -6.96 -4.58
CA VAL A 234 10.39 -7.79 -3.98
C VAL A 234 9.21 -8.06 -4.90
N LEU A 235 9.12 -7.40 -6.05
CA LEU A 235 8.07 -7.61 -7.03
C LEU A 235 8.31 -8.89 -7.82
N ASN A 236 7.39 -9.85 -7.73
CA ASN A 236 7.35 -10.98 -8.65
C ASN A 236 6.66 -10.57 -9.96
N THR A 237 7.45 -10.26 -10.98
CA THR A 237 6.94 -9.82 -12.29
C THR A 237 6.19 -10.90 -13.08
N LYS A 238 6.18 -12.13 -12.59
CA LYS A 238 5.45 -13.25 -13.20
C LYS A 238 4.10 -13.52 -12.54
N VAL A 239 3.76 -12.80 -11.45
CA VAL A 239 2.53 -13.07 -10.70
C VAL A 239 1.30 -12.44 -11.35
N TYR A 240 1.44 -11.29 -11.97
CA TYR A 240 0.33 -10.60 -12.63
C TYR A 240 0.16 -11.05 -14.08
N ASP A 241 -1.09 -11.10 -14.50
CA ASP A 241 -1.51 -11.52 -15.84
C ASP A 241 -1.71 -10.33 -16.77
N GLU A 242 -1.96 -9.14 -16.19
CA GLU A 242 -2.23 -7.92 -16.93
C GLU A 242 -1.72 -6.70 -16.15
N ILE A 243 -1.35 -5.65 -16.87
CA ILE A 243 -0.99 -4.34 -16.32
C ILE A 243 -1.97 -3.31 -16.89
N ILE A 244 -2.62 -2.55 -16.02
CA ILE A 244 -3.49 -1.44 -16.44
C ILE A 244 -2.84 -0.12 -16.02
N PRO A 245 -2.42 0.71 -16.99
CA PRO A 245 -1.98 2.06 -16.70
C PRO A 245 -3.17 2.97 -16.44
N VAL A 246 -3.08 3.84 -15.41
CA VAL A 246 -4.13 4.77 -15.00
C VAL A 246 -3.61 6.19 -15.04
N THR A 247 -4.39 7.14 -15.58
CA THR A 247 -4.03 8.55 -15.58
C THR A 247 -4.24 9.18 -14.20
N ASN A 248 -3.59 10.33 -13.94
CA ASN A 248 -3.84 11.08 -12.71
C ASN A 248 -5.32 11.49 -12.61
N GLU A 249 -5.87 11.96 -13.72
CA GLU A 249 -7.24 12.46 -13.83
C GLU A 249 -8.27 11.36 -13.50
N ASP A 250 -8.08 10.17 -14.07
CA ASP A 250 -8.95 9.02 -13.81
C ASP A 250 -8.87 8.57 -12.33
N ALA A 251 -7.68 8.57 -11.76
CA ALA A 251 -7.48 8.23 -10.35
C ALA A 251 -8.18 9.23 -9.42
N PHE A 252 -8.05 10.54 -9.68
CA PHE A 252 -8.71 11.59 -8.91
C PHE A 252 -10.22 11.53 -9.05
N ALA A 253 -10.74 11.48 -10.27
CA ALA A 253 -12.17 11.45 -10.53
C ALA A 253 -12.84 10.22 -9.88
N THR A 254 -12.24 9.05 -10.02
CA THR A 254 -12.78 7.82 -9.43
C THR A 254 -12.68 7.83 -7.93
N GLY A 255 -11.57 8.27 -7.32
CA GLY A 255 -11.44 8.40 -5.88
C GLY A 255 -12.47 9.33 -5.26
N LYS A 256 -12.76 10.47 -5.90
CA LYS A 256 -13.82 11.40 -5.50
C LYS A 256 -15.21 10.74 -5.60
N GLN A 257 -15.44 9.98 -6.67
CA GLN A 257 -16.71 9.27 -6.88
C GLN A 257 -16.99 8.24 -5.78
N VAL A 258 -15.97 7.55 -5.27
CA VAL A 258 -16.13 6.59 -4.16
C VAL A 258 -16.68 7.28 -2.91
N GLY A 259 -16.12 8.42 -2.54
CA GLY A 259 -16.62 9.21 -1.41
C GLY A 259 -18.08 9.63 -1.60
N HIS A 260 -18.43 10.13 -2.78
CA HIS A 260 -19.76 10.64 -3.07
C HIS A 260 -20.84 9.55 -3.18
N LYS A 261 -20.49 8.37 -3.67
CA LYS A 261 -21.45 7.30 -3.93
C LYS A 261 -21.49 6.23 -2.85
N GLU A 262 -20.33 5.87 -2.30
CA GLU A 262 -20.23 4.75 -1.35
C GLU A 262 -20.05 5.20 0.10
N GLY A 263 -19.83 6.50 0.34
CA GLY A 263 -19.70 7.07 1.68
C GLY A 263 -18.40 6.71 2.41
N VAL A 264 -17.35 6.33 1.67
CA VAL A 264 -16.02 6.07 2.21
C VAL A 264 -14.98 6.94 1.52
N LEU A 265 -14.11 7.57 2.29
CA LEU A 265 -13.02 8.38 1.75
C LEU A 265 -11.76 7.53 1.57
N VAL A 266 -11.25 7.51 0.36
CA VAL A 266 -10.08 6.71 -0.01
C VAL A 266 -9.02 7.56 -0.70
N GLY A 267 -7.77 7.09 -0.72
CA GLY A 267 -6.67 7.82 -1.32
C GLY A 267 -6.63 7.75 -2.84
N ILE A 268 -5.65 8.45 -3.42
CA ILE A 268 -5.49 8.58 -4.89
C ILE A 268 -5.23 7.22 -5.54
N SER A 269 -4.35 6.41 -4.98
CA SER A 269 -4.05 5.07 -5.52
C SER A 269 -5.23 4.11 -5.38
N SER A 270 -6.11 4.32 -4.41
CA SER A 270 -7.38 3.59 -4.30
C SER A 270 -8.30 3.94 -5.47
N GLY A 271 -8.40 5.22 -5.83
CA GLY A 271 -9.11 5.67 -7.02
C GLY A 271 -8.58 5.01 -8.29
N ALA A 272 -7.27 4.90 -8.43
CA ALA A 272 -6.64 4.22 -9.55
C ALA A 272 -7.01 2.72 -9.62
N ALA A 273 -6.98 2.02 -8.49
CA ALA A 273 -7.35 0.61 -8.42
C ALA A 273 -8.84 0.38 -8.76
N ILE A 274 -9.73 1.23 -8.28
CA ILE A 274 -11.16 1.14 -8.59
C ILE A 274 -11.43 1.47 -10.05
N TRP A 275 -10.77 2.48 -10.61
CA TRP A 275 -10.90 2.79 -12.04
C TRP A 275 -10.55 1.57 -12.90
N ALA A 276 -9.42 0.91 -12.61
CA ALA A 276 -9.02 -0.31 -13.30
C ALA A 276 -10.04 -1.44 -13.12
N ALA A 277 -10.58 -1.62 -11.90
CA ALA A 277 -11.62 -2.60 -11.63
C ALA A 277 -12.90 -2.31 -12.44
N ILE A 278 -13.30 -1.06 -12.58
CA ILE A 278 -14.45 -0.65 -13.41
C ILE A 278 -14.20 -1.00 -14.89
N GLN A 279 -12.99 -0.72 -15.42
CA GLN A 279 -12.66 -1.08 -16.80
C GLN A 279 -12.72 -2.60 -17.03
N LEU A 280 -12.24 -3.38 -16.07
CA LEU A 280 -12.34 -4.85 -16.11
C LEU A 280 -13.79 -5.32 -16.05
N ALA A 281 -14.61 -4.72 -15.17
CA ALA A 281 -16.02 -5.06 -14.99
C ALA A 281 -16.87 -4.77 -16.24
N LYS A 282 -16.49 -3.78 -17.06
CA LYS A 282 -17.16 -3.44 -18.33
C LYS A 282 -16.90 -4.45 -19.45
N ARG A 283 -15.92 -5.34 -19.29
CA ARG A 283 -15.60 -6.34 -20.32
C ARG A 283 -16.64 -7.44 -20.32
N PRO A 284 -17.20 -7.83 -21.49
CA PRO A 284 -18.23 -8.87 -21.58
C PRO A 284 -17.83 -10.23 -20.97
N GLU A 285 -16.55 -10.60 -21.11
CA GLU A 285 -16.01 -11.85 -20.56
C GLU A 285 -15.96 -11.87 -19.01
N ASN A 286 -16.13 -10.73 -18.38
CA ASN A 286 -16.12 -10.59 -16.91
C ASN A 286 -17.53 -10.50 -16.30
N LYS A 287 -18.57 -10.65 -17.11
CA LYS A 287 -19.94 -10.71 -16.61
C LYS A 287 -20.10 -11.77 -15.52
N GLY A 288 -20.70 -11.41 -14.40
CA GLY A 288 -20.93 -12.29 -13.26
C GLY A 288 -19.70 -12.58 -12.40
N LYS A 289 -18.54 -12.06 -12.75
CA LYS A 289 -17.30 -12.24 -11.98
C LYS A 289 -17.20 -11.32 -10.77
N THR A 290 -16.42 -11.77 -9.80
CA THR A 290 -16.07 -11.03 -8.59
C THR A 290 -14.65 -10.45 -8.71
N ILE A 291 -14.55 -9.13 -8.67
CA ILE A 291 -13.31 -8.35 -8.77
C ILE A 291 -13.01 -7.73 -7.42
N VAL A 292 -11.86 -8.02 -6.84
CA VAL A 292 -11.41 -7.40 -5.59
C VAL A 292 -10.35 -6.35 -5.90
N ALA A 293 -10.60 -5.11 -5.50
CA ALA A 293 -9.64 -4.01 -5.60
C ALA A 293 -9.04 -3.68 -4.23
N LEU A 294 -7.72 -3.60 -4.12
CA LEU A 294 -7.00 -3.18 -2.92
C LEU A 294 -7.02 -1.65 -2.84
N LEU A 295 -7.62 -1.11 -1.76
CA LEU A 295 -7.69 0.31 -1.47
C LEU A 295 -6.70 0.63 -0.33
N PRO A 296 -5.51 1.16 -0.66
CA PRO A 296 -4.38 1.20 0.27
C PRO A 296 -4.57 2.07 1.50
N ASP A 297 -5.25 3.20 1.41
CA ASP A 297 -5.33 4.15 2.53
C ASP A 297 -6.60 5.01 2.55
N THR A 298 -6.68 5.89 3.56
CA THR A 298 -7.78 6.83 3.78
C THR A 298 -7.64 8.09 2.93
N GLY A 299 -8.78 8.67 2.53
CA GLY A 299 -8.84 9.98 1.88
C GLY A 299 -8.42 11.15 2.77
N ASP A 300 -8.44 11.01 4.08
CA ASP A 300 -8.08 12.07 5.03
C ASP A 300 -6.67 12.64 4.82
N ARG A 301 -5.78 11.84 4.27
CA ARG A 301 -4.39 12.24 3.93
C ARG A 301 -4.27 13.10 2.67
N TYR A 302 -5.38 13.31 1.96
CA TYR A 302 -5.39 13.91 0.62
C TYR A 302 -6.37 15.09 0.50
N LEU A 303 -6.92 15.59 1.62
CA LEU A 303 -7.93 16.65 1.61
C LEU A 303 -7.43 17.95 0.96
N SER A 304 -6.14 18.23 1.04
CA SER A 304 -5.50 19.39 0.42
C SER A 304 -4.99 19.13 -1.01
N THR A 305 -5.20 17.95 -1.57
CA THR A 305 -4.76 17.56 -2.91
C THR A 305 -5.89 17.72 -3.94
N PRO A 306 -5.58 17.67 -5.26
CA PRO A 306 -6.61 17.69 -6.31
C PRO A 306 -7.65 16.55 -6.24
N LEU A 307 -7.45 15.56 -5.38
CA LEU A 307 -8.47 14.53 -5.13
C LEU A 307 -9.75 15.13 -4.54
N PHE A 308 -9.63 16.11 -3.66
CA PHE A 308 -10.77 16.72 -2.96
C PHE A 308 -10.81 18.26 -3.05
N ALA A 309 -9.66 18.91 -3.26
CA ALA A 309 -9.62 20.33 -3.47
C ALA A 309 -10.19 20.71 -4.85
N ASP A 310 -10.92 21.84 -4.90
CA ASP A 310 -11.47 22.41 -6.13
C ASP A 310 -10.39 23.03 -7.02
#